data_b612c9622bcb385aa24583086fd8609b
#
_entry.id   b612c9622bcb385aa24583086fd8609b
#
_cell.length_a   1.000
_cell.length_b   1.000
_cell.length_c   1.000
_cell.angle_alpha   90.00
_cell.angle_beta   90.00
_cell.angle_gamma   90.00
#
_symmetry.space_group_name_H-M   'P 1'
#
loop_
_entity.id
_entity.type
_entity.pdbx_description
1 polymer ?
#
loop_
_entity_poly.entity_id
_entity_poly.type
_entity_poly.pdbx_seq_one_letter_code
_entity_poly.pdbx_strand_id
1 'polypeptide(L)'
;MLTADAAVLTLRVDEASETAAATPRIRLVQALAKGDRDELAIQAATELGVDGVIPWAAARSITKWEGAKVAKGHDRWSTIVREASKQSIRAWLPSVAPLASTKQLALLAVTTRMLLLDPTATGRLTEVAPPTDDRDILLVVGPEGGISPAELLLLEQAGATQVRLGDTVLRTSTAGPAALAILNATLGRW
;
A
#
# COMPACT_ATOMS: atom_id res chain seq x y z
N MET A 1 -27.10 22.07 -5.83
CA MET A 1 -26.59 22.39 -7.18
C MET A 1 -27.27 23.67 -7.63
N LEU A 2 -26.52 24.69 -8.04
CA LEU A 2 -27.08 25.98 -8.48
C LEU A 2 -27.17 26.08 -10.00
N THR A 3 -26.10 25.72 -10.70
CA THR A 3 -26.08 25.67 -12.18
C THR A 3 -25.13 24.53 -12.63
N ALA A 4 -25.41 23.99 -13.81
CA ALA A 4 -24.54 23.08 -14.52
C ALA A 4 -24.59 23.33 -16.00
N ASP A 5 -23.43 23.49 -16.64
CA ASP A 5 -23.28 23.44 -18.09
C ASP A 5 -22.19 22.42 -18.47
N ALA A 6 -21.84 22.30 -19.74
CA ALA A 6 -20.89 21.28 -20.21
C ALA A 6 -19.48 21.38 -19.59
N ALA A 7 -19.11 22.55 -19.07
CA ALA A 7 -17.75 22.83 -18.59
C ALA A 7 -17.67 23.26 -17.10
N VAL A 8 -18.79 23.79 -16.55
CA VAL A 8 -18.81 24.42 -15.23
C VAL A 8 -19.96 23.90 -14.38
N LEU A 9 -19.63 23.46 -13.18
CA LEU A 9 -20.60 23.09 -12.14
C LEU A 9 -20.49 24.08 -10.98
N THR A 10 -21.59 24.83 -10.72
CA THR A 10 -21.68 25.72 -9.57
C THR A 10 -22.42 25.03 -8.43
N LEU A 11 -21.76 24.90 -7.27
CA LEU A 11 -22.30 24.28 -6.07
C LEU A 11 -22.35 25.31 -4.93
N ARG A 12 -23.37 25.20 -4.07
CA ARG A 12 -23.37 25.84 -2.76
C ARG A 12 -22.94 24.79 -1.73
N VAL A 13 -21.95 25.13 -0.92
CA VAL A 13 -21.53 24.31 0.24
C VAL A 13 -22.46 24.71 1.39
N ASP A 14 -23.30 23.78 1.83
CA ASP A 14 -24.21 23.99 2.94
C ASP A 14 -23.58 23.57 4.28
N GLU A 15 -22.66 22.60 4.25
CA GLU A 15 -21.92 22.10 5.43
C GLU A 15 -20.51 21.68 5.05
N ALA A 16 -19.56 21.93 5.93
CA ALA A 16 -18.17 21.45 5.82
C ALA A 16 -17.77 20.77 7.12
N SER A 17 -17.21 19.55 7.01
CA SER A 17 -16.65 18.81 8.14
C SER A 17 -15.18 18.54 7.94
N GLU A 18 -14.41 18.55 9.02
CA GLU A 18 -12.99 18.17 9.01
C GLU A 18 -12.84 16.74 9.49
N THR A 19 -12.08 15.93 8.74
CA THR A 19 -11.76 14.55 9.10
C THR A 19 -10.27 14.47 9.45
N ALA A 20 -9.94 14.03 10.65
CA ALA A 20 -8.56 13.84 11.07
C ALA A 20 -7.90 12.70 10.27
N ALA A 21 -6.59 12.84 10.01
CA ALA A 21 -5.82 11.75 9.43
C ALA A 21 -5.72 10.56 10.40
N ALA A 22 -5.80 9.35 9.88
CA ALA A 22 -5.63 8.15 10.71
C ALA A 22 -4.21 8.03 11.28
N THR A 23 -4.11 7.56 12.52
CA THR A 23 -2.84 7.25 13.20
C THR A 23 -2.97 5.88 13.88
N PRO A 24 -1.96 4.96 13.72
CA PRO A 24 -0.85 5.05 12.77
C PRO A 24 -1.33 4.97 11.30
N ARG A 25 -0.58 5.54 10.34
CA ARG A 25 -0.90 5.37 8.91
C ARG A 25 -0.50 3.98 8.44
N ILE A 26 -1.28 3.40 7.53
CA ILE A 26 -0.92 2.15 6.86
C ILE A 26 -0.55 2.46 5.41
N ARG A 27 0.67 2.10 5.00
CA ARG A 27 1.13 2.24 3.62
C ARG A 27 1.43 0.88 3.01
N LEU A 28 0.99 0.66 1.78
CA LEU A 28 1.28 -0.55 1.02
C LEU A 28 2.53 -0.35 0.16
N VAL A 29 3.57 -1.11 0.44
CA VAL A 29 4.73 -1.27 -0.44
C VAL A 29 4.42 -2.42 -1.38
N GLN A 30 4.13 -2.10 -2.64
CA GLN A 30 3.75 -3.07 -3.65
C GLN A 30 4.88 -3.25 -4.67
N ALA A 31 5.42 -4.47 -4.76
CA ALA A 31 6.37 -4.80 -5.81
C ALA A 31 5.70 -4.68 -7.18
N LEU A 32 6.46 -4.16 -8.17
CA LEU A 32 6.01 -4.14 -9.55
C LEU A 32 5.73 -5.56 -10.03
N ALA A 33 4.55 -5.81 -10.56
CA ALA A 33 4.06 -7.12 -10.95
C ALA A 33 3.77 -7.21 -12.45
N LYS A 34 3.61 -8.41 -12.98
CA LYS A 34 3.30 -8.64 -14.39
C LYS A 34 1.81 -8.35 -14.67
N GLY A 35 1.56 -7.67 -15.77
CA GLY A 35 0.20 -7.29 -16.19
C GLY A 35 -0.33 -6.14 -15.34
N ASP A 36 -1.55 -6.27 -14.85
CA ASP A 36 -2.29 -5.29 -14.06
C ASP A 36 -2.39 -5.64 -12.56
N ARG A 37 -1.63 -6.63 -12.08
CA ARG A 37 -1.79 -7.17 -10.72
C ARG A 37 -1.40 -6.19 -9.63
N ASP A 38 -0.39 -5.38 -9.85
CA ASP A 38 0.00 -4.30 -8.95
C ASP A 38 -1.04 -3.16 -8.99
N GLU A 39 -1.59 -2.83 -10.16
CA GLU A 39 -2.68 -1.86 -10.31
C GLU A 39 -3.95 -2.32 -9.57
N LEU A 40 -4.34 -3.59 -9.69
CA LEU A 40 -5.46 -4.16 -8.94
C LEU A 40 -5.21 -4.12 -7.42
N ALA A 41 -3.96 -4.41 -6.98
CA ALA A 41 -3.61 -4.34 -5.57
C ALA A 41 -3.81 -2.93 -5.00
N ILE A 42 -3.28 -1.90 -5.68
CA ILE A 42 -3.38 -0.51 -5.19
C ILE A 42 -4.80 0.04 -5.30
N GLN A 43 -5.57 -0.36 -6.31
CA GLN A 43 -6.98 -0.01 -6.40
C GLN A 43 -7.74 -0.55 -5.18
N ALA A 44 -7.71 -1.86 -4.96
CA ALA A 44 -8.41 -2.50 -3.83
C ALA A 44 -7.89 -1.98 -2.47
N ALA A 45 -6.57 -1.79 -2.31
CA ALA A 45 -6.03 -1.21 -1.09
C ALA A 45 -6.53 0.23 -0.85
N THR A 46 -6.72 1.01 -1.90
CA THR A 46 -7.29 2.36 -1.80
C THR A 46 -8.73 2.30 -1.33
N GLU A 47 -9.55 1.42 -1.89
CA GLU A 47 -10.94 1.21 -1.47
C GLU A 47 -11.03 0.75 0.00
N LEU A 48 -10.07 -0.06 0.46
CA LEU A 48 -9.96 -0.57 1.83
C LEU A 48 -9.32 0.41 2.83
N GLY A 49 -8.96 1.62 2.42
CA GLY A 49 -8.52 2.66 3.36
C GLY A 49 -7.01 2.77 3.55
N VAL A 50 -6.16 2.28 2.64
CA VAL A 50 -4.71 2.53 2.70
C VAL A 50 -4.40 4.04 2.70
N ASP A 51 -3.39 4.46 3.46
CA ASP A 51 -3.02 5.88 3.58
C ASP A 51 -1.94 6.31 2.57
N GLY A 52 -1.31 5.34 1.91
CA GLY A 52 -0.35 5.59 0.84
C GLY A 52 0.14 4.30 0.20
N VAL A 53 0.72 4.43 -1.00
CA VAL A 53 1.30 3.33 -1.75
C VAL A 53 2.73 3.66 -2.17
N ILE A 54 3.61 2.66 -2.16
CA ILE A 54 5.02 2.79 -2.51
C ILE A 54 5.33 1.73 -3.57
N PRO A 55 5.55 2.10 -4.83
CA PRO A 55 6.00 1.15 -5.84
C PRO A 55 7.42 0.68 -5.52
N TRP A 56 7.64 -0.63 -5.61
CA TRP A 56 8.91 -1.25 -5.26
C TRP A 56 9.52 -2.02 -6.42
N ALA A 57 10.78 -1.68 -6.77
CA ALA A 57 11.61 -2.41 -7.72
C ALA A 57 12.27 -3.61 -7.04
N ALA A 58 11.51 -4.68 -6.78
CA ALA A 58 12.01 -5.91 -6.16
C ALA A 58 12.90 -6.68 -7.14
N ALA A 59 13.87 -7.42 -6.61
CA ALA A 59 14.85 -8.17 -7.42
C ALA A 59 14.20 -9.19 -8.36
N ARG A 60 13.09 -9.80 -7.93
CA ARG A 60 12.34 -10.81 -8.71
C ARG A 60 11.14 -10.23 -9.48
N SER A 61 10.98 -8.90 -9.51
CA SER A 61 9.98 -8.26 -10.37
C SER A 61 10.33 -8.45 -11.83
N ILE A 62 9.41 -9.01 -12.60
CA ILE A 62 9.53 -9.13 -14.07
C ILE A 62 9.30 -7.76 -14.72
N THR A 63 8.31 -7.02 -14.23
CA THR A 63 8.03 -5.65 -14.66
C THR A 63 9.06 -4.70 -14.08
N LYS A 64 9.59 -3.80 -14.92
CA LYS A 64 10.55 -2.78 -14.51
C LYS A 64 10.11 -1.42 -15.02
N TRP A 65 10.24 -0.44 -14.13
CA TRP A 65 10.12 0.97 -14.52
C TRP A 65 11.51 1.56 -14.64
N GLU A 66 11.92 1.88 -15.86
CA GLU A 66 13.23 2.44 -16.18
C GLU A 66 13.07 3.66 -17.11
N GLY A 67 13.91 4.67 -16.98
CA GLY A 67 13.83 5.88 -17.79
C GLY A 67 12.45 6.54 -17.73
N ALA A 68 11.87 6.83 -18.87
CA ALA A 68 10.54 7.47 -18.98
C ALA A 68 9.38 6.62 -18.41
N LYS A 69 9.58 5.30 -18.24
CA LYS A 69 8.56 4.43 -17.64
C LYS A 69 8.35 4.71 -16.15
N VAL A 70 9.33 5.28 -15.46
CA VAL A 70 9.19 5.63 -14.02
C VAL A 70 8.10 6.67 -13.84
N ALA A 71 8.18 7.79 -14.56
CA ALA A 71 7.17 8.84 -14.50
C ALA A 71 5.80 8.31 -14.96
N LYS A 72 5.75 7.60 -16.11
CA LYS A 72 4.50 7.05 -16.64
C LYS A 72 3.82 6.07 -15.65
N GLY A 73 4.59 5.20 -15.00
CA GLY A 73 4.07 4.26 -14.02
C GLY A 73 3.55 4.98 -12.77
N HIS A 74 4.29 5.96 -12.26
CA HIS A 74 3.86 6.78 -11.13
C HIS A 74 2.57 7.54 -11.43
N ASP A 75 2.45 8.16 -12.61
CA ASP A 75 1.25 8.88 -13.05
C ASP A 75 0.05 7.93 -13.19
N ARG A 76 0.30 6.72 -13.71
CA ARG A 76 -0.73 5.68 -13.82
C ARG A 76 -1.25 5.27 -12.45
N TRP A 77 -0.36 4.98 -11.48
CA TRP A 77 -0.77 4.64 -10.12
C TRP A 77 -1.49 5.80 -9.42
N SER A 78 -1.01 7.03 -9.62
CA SER A 78 -1.68 8.23 -9.09
C SER A 78 -3.10 8.39 -9.62
N THR A 79 -3.31 8.07 -10.90
CA THR A 79 -4.65 8.08 -11.51
C THR A 79 -5.55 7.01 -10.89
N ILE A 80 -5.06 5.77 -10.72
CA ILE A 80 -5.81 4.67 -10.10
C ILE A 80 -6.22 5.02 -8.67
N VAL A 81 -5.28 5.48 -7.86
CA VAL A 81 -5.52 5.89 -6.47
C VAL A 81 -6.57 7.00 -6.39
N ARG A 82 -6.48 8.00 -7.26
CA ARG A 82 -7.47 9.09 -7.32
C ARG A 82 -8.86 8.60 -7.68
N GLU A 83 -8.98 7.79 -8.74
CA GLU A 83 -10.29 7.28 -9.18
C GLU A 83 -10.90 6.31 -8.15
N ALA A 84 -10.11 5.43 -7.55
CA ALA A 84 -10.53 4.56 -6.46
C ALA A 84 -10.98 5.35 -5.21
N SER A 85 -10.27 6.44 -4.87
CA SER A 85 -10.66 7.31 -3.75
C SER A 85 -11.99 8.02 -4.00
N LYS A 86 -12.27 8.45 -5.22
CA LYS A 86 -13.56 9.05 -5.60
C LYS A 86 -14.69 8.04 -5.51
N GLN A 87 -14.47 6.83 -6.05
CA GLN A 87 -15.45 5.75 -6.04
C GLN A 87 -15.79 5.30 -4.61
N SER A 88 -14.80 5.22 -3.72
CA SER A 88 -14.96 4.79 -2.33
C SER A 88 -15.26 5.94 -1.35
N ILE A 89 -15.50 7.15 -1.85
CA ILE A 89 -15.91 8.35 -1.09
C ILE A 89 -14.93 8.64 0.06
N ARG A 90 -13.63 8.52 -0.21
CA ARG A 90 -12.61 8.76 0.81
C ARG A 90 -12.43 10.25 1.12
N ALA A 91 -12.35 10.59 2.41
CA ALA A 91 -12.02 11.95 2.85
C ALA A 91 -10.55 12.33 2.56
N TRP A 92 -9.63 11.33 2.55
CA TRP A 92 -8.21 11.52 2.30
C TRP A 92 -7.75 10.79 1.04
N LEU A 93 -7.02 11.50 0.17
CA LEU A 93 -6.36 10.91 -1.00
C LEU A 93 -5.05 10.25 -0.55
N PRO A 94 -4.86 8.93 -0.75
CA PRO A 94 -3.60 8.27 -0.45
C PRO A 94 -2.43 8.84 -1.26
N SER A 95 -1.27 8.96 -0.63
CA SER A 95 -0.06 9.38 -1.33
C SER A 95 0.48 8.26 -2.21
N VAL A 96 1.02 8.60 -3.38
CA VAL A 96 1.83 7.69 -4.21
C VAL A 96 3.27 8.14 -4.11
N ALA A 97 4.12 7.30 -3.51
CA ALA A 97 5.55 7.60 -3.35
C ALA A 97 6.33 7.36 -4.66
N PRO A 98 7.53 7.93 -4.81
CA PRO A 98 8.44 7.54 -5.87
C PRO A 98 8.79 6.05 -5.82
N LEU A 99 9.20 5.48 -6.98
CA LEU A 99 9.69 4.11 -7.06
C LEU A 99 10.85 3.89 -6.09
N ALA A 100 10.71 2.92 -5.19
CA ALA A 100 11.71 2.59 -4.18
C ALA A 100 12.53 1.35 -4.56
N SER A 101 13.81 1.38 -4.27
CA SER A 101 14.69 0.21 -4.20
C SER A 101 14.61 -0.45 -2.83
N THR A 102 15.06 -1.71 -2.71
CA THR A 102 15.12 -2.43 -1.44
C THR A 102 15.99 -1.71 -0.39
N LYS A 103 17.07 -1.05 -0.82
CA LYS A 103 17.90 -0.24 0.09
C LYS A 103 17.14 0.96 0.68
N GLN A 104 16.32 1.63 -0.12
CA GLN A 104 15.48 2.73 0.36
C GLN A 104 14.39 2.24 1.31
N LEU A 105 13.81 1.04 1.05
CA LEU A 105 12.87 0.42 1.98
C LEU A 105 13.54 0.08 3.31
N ALA A 106 14.78 -0.42 3.31
CA ALA A 106 15.53 -0.68 4.53
C ALA A 106 15.71 0.58 5.40
N LEU A 107 15.91 1.75 4.78
CA LEU A 107 15.96 3.02 5.53
C LEU A 107 14.60 3.37 6.17
N LEU A 108 13.50 3.07 5.50
CA LEU A 108 12.15 3.28 6.04
C LEU A 108 11.85 2.31 7.20
N ALA A 109 12.37 1.07 7.15
CA ALA A 109 12.15 0.07 8.19
C ALA A 109 12.63 0.53 9.57
N VAL A 110 13.68 1.37 9.62
CA VAL A 110 14.22 1.90 10.89
C VAL A 110 13.20 2.76 11.66
N THR A 111 12.33 3.48 10.96
CA THR A 111 11.40 4.45 11.55
C THR A 111 9.93 4.02 11.48
N THR A 112 9.64 2.87 10.87
CA THR A 112 8.28 2.37 10.70
C THR A 112 8.13 0.95 11.25
N ARG A 113 6.92 0.47 11.34
CA ARG A 113 6.58 -0.94 11.56
C ARG A 113 6.47 -1.64 10.21
N MET A 114 7.55 -2.22 9.74
CA MET A 114 7.54 -2.90 8.44
C MET A 114 7.18 -4.38 8.61
N LEU A 115 6.11 -4.82 7.92
CA LEU A 115 5.61 -6.19 7.90
C LEU A 115 5.79 -6.75 6.48
N LEU A 116 6.66 -7.75 6.35
CA LEU A 116 6.94 -8.43 5.08
C LEU A 116 5.96 -9.60 4.93
N LEU A 117 5.07 -9.54 3.94
CA LEU A 117 4.15 -10.64 3.65
C LEU A 117 4.90 -11.75 2.91
N ASP A 118 5.27 -12.79 3.66
CA ASP A 118 5.95 -13.96 3.13
C ASP A 118 5.19 -15.25 3.53
N PRO A 119 4.80 -16.11 2.58
CA PRO A 119 4.07 -17.34 2.88
C PRO A 119 4.89 -18.35 3.70
N THR A 120 6.22 -18.20 3.76
CA THR A 120 7.12 -19.09 4.52
C THR A 120 7.35 -18.61 5.95
N ALA A 121 6.85 -17.42 6.33
CA ALA A 121 6.98 -16.89 7.68
C ALA A 121 6.33 -17.81 8.72
N THR A 122 6.91 -17.89 9.90
CA THR A 122 6.36 -18.67 11.03
C THR A 122 5.23 -17.93 11.74
N GLY A 123 5.37 -16.59 11.92
CA GLY A 123 4.38 -15.74 12.57
C GLY A 123 3.20 -15.41 11.65
N ARG A 124 2.00 -15.33 12.20
CA ARG A 124 0.80 -14.90 11.46
C ARG A 124 0.54 -13.42 11.64
N LEU A 125 0.04 -12.74 10.61
CA LEU A 125 -0.34 -11.33 10.71
C LEU A 125 -1.42 -11.10 11.80
N THR A 126 -2.34 -12.06 11.97
CA THR A 126 -3.39 -12.01 12.99
C THR A 126 -2.87 -12.13 14.43
N GLU A 127 -1.63 -12.55 14.62
CA GLU A 127 -0.97 -12.68 15.93
C GLU A 127 -0.08 -11.47 16.25
N VAL A 128 0.07 -10.54 15.31
CA VAL A 128 0.84 -9.31 15.53
C VAL A 128 0.06 -8.41 16.49
N ALA A 129 0.67 -8.11 17.62
CA ALA A 129 0.06 -7.22 18.59
C ALA A 129 -0.24 -5.84 18.00
N PRO A 130 -1.36 -5.20 18.39
CA PRO A 130 -1.62 -3.82 18.01
C PRO A 130 -0.43 -2.91 18.34
N PRO A 131 -0.16 -1.88 17.52
CA PRO A 131 0.93 -0.96 17.80
C PRO A 131 0.68 -0.23 19.13
N THR A 132 1.75 -0.06 19.90
CA THR A 132 1.75 0.73 21.14
C THR A 132 2.37 2.12 20.94
N ASP A 133 2.73 2.45 19.71
CA ASP A 133 3.33 3.71 19.28
C ASP A 133 2.67 4.19 17.97
N ASP A 134 2.93 5.44 17.59
CA ASP A 134 2.33 6.10 16.42
C ASP A 134 3.14 5.89 15.13
N ARG A 135 4.12 4.95 15.12
CA ARG A 135 4.90 4.67 13.91
C ARG A 135 4.01 4.10 12.82
N ASP A 136 4.14 4.67 11.62
CA ASP A 136 3.46 4.17 10.43
C ASP A 136 3.72 2.66 10.23
N ILE A 137 2.73 1.97 9.72
CA ILE A 137 2.82 0.56 9.32
C ILE A 137 3.11 0.48 7.83
N LEU A 138 4.15 -0.25 7.43
CA LEU A 138 4.43 -0.59 6.04
C LEU A 138 4.12 -2.06 5.80
N LEU A 139 3.11 -2.34 4.98
CA LEU A 139 2.83 -3.68 4.46
C LEU A 139 3.63 -3.89 3.18
N VAL A 140 4.51 -4.87 3.15
CA VAL A 140 5.37 -5.15 1.99
C VAL A 140 4.90 -6.42 1.29
N VAL A 141 4.54 -6.28 0.02
CA VAL A 141 4.09 -7.37 -0.86
C VAL A 141 5.12 -7.59 -1.96
N GLY A 142 5.66 -8.80 -2.05
CA GLY A 142 6.58 -9.21 -3.09
C GLY A 142 5.91 -9.42 -4.46
N PRO A 143 6.72 -9.57 -5.52
CA PRO A 143 6.25 -9.95 -6.85
C PRO A 143 5.85 -11.43 -6.89
N GLU A 144 5.39 -11.92 -8.05
CA GLU A 144 4.99 -13.33 -8.25
C GLU A 144 6.10 -14.33 -7.92
N GLY A 145 7.37 -13.94 -8.08
CA GLY A 145 8.54 -14.76 -7.71
C GLY A 145 8.88 -14.71 -6.22
N GLY A 146 8.08 -14.02 -5.39
CA GLY A 146 8.33 -13.77 -3.98
C GLY A 146 9.47 -12.78 -3.72
N ILE A 147 9.69 -12.44 -2.47
CA ILE A 147 10.81 -11.61 -2.04
C ILE A 147 12.08 -12.48 -2.07
N SER A 148 13.19 -11.96 -2.57
CA SER A 148 14.44 -12.74 -2.60
C SER A 148 15.04 -12.89 -1.20
N PRO A 149 15.78 -13.98 -0.91
CA PRO A 149 16.42 -14.17 0.39
C PRO A 149 17.34 -13.02 0.81
N ALA A 150 18.03 -12.42 -0.16
CA ALA A 150 18.91 -11.27 0.13
C ALA A 150 18.11 -10.02 0.52
N GLU A 151 16.94 -9.80 -0.09
CA GLU A 151 16.04 -8.69 0.25
C GLU A 151 15.39 -8.93 1.62
N LEU A 152 14.92 -10.15 1.89
CA LEU A 152 14.38 -10.50 3.20
C LEU A 152 15.41 -10.23 4.29
N LEU A 153 16.63 -10.74 4.14
CA LEU A 153 17.71 -10.55 5.10
C LEU A 153 18.02 -9.06 5.33
N LEU A 154 18.12 -8.28 4.25
CA LEU A 154 18.41 -6.84 4.34
C LEU A 154 17.31 -6.08 5.10
N LEU A 155 16.04 -6.37 4.81
CA LEU A 155 14.90 -5.71 5.44
C LEU A 155 14.74 -6.13 6.91
N GLU A 156 14.97 -7.40 7.23
CA GLU A 156 14.96 -7.91 8.63
C GLU A 156 16.07 -7.28 9.46
N GLN A 157 17.28 -7.17 8.91
CA GLN A 157 18.39 -6.48 9.59
C GLN A 157 18.09 -5.00 9.85
N ALA A 158 17.22 -4.40 9.05
CA ALA A 158 16.74 -3.05 9.25
C ALA A 158 15.53 -2.93 10.20
N GLY A 159 15.03 -4.05 10.75
CA GLY A 159 13.93 -4.09 11.73
C GLY A 159 12.57 -4.51 11.17
N ALA A 160 12.50 -4.99 9.93
CA ALA A 160 11.26 -5.54 9.40
C ALA A 160 10.93 -6.92 10.00
N THR A 161 9.65 -7.26 10.08
CA THR A 161 9.17 -8.54 10.58
C THR A 161 8.48 -9.32 9.46
N GLN A 162 8.83 -10.59 9.26
CA GLN A 162 8.12 -11.45 8.34
C GLN A 162 6.83 -11.97 8.97
N VAL A 163 5.74 -11.94 8.21
CA VAL A 163 4.43 -12.46 8.63
C VAL A 163 3.72 -13.14 7.45
N ARG A 164 2.91 -14.17 7.75
CA ARG A 164 2.04 -14.81 6.76
C ARG A 164 0.58 -14.52 7.03
N LEU A 165 -0.24 -14.59 5.99
CA LEU A 165 -1.70 -14.38 6.10
C LEU A 165 -2.46 -15.66 6.45
N GLY A 166 -1.90 -16.82 6.12
CA GLY A 166 -2.53 -18.12 6.31
C GLY A 166 -1.70 -19.21 5.66
N ASP A 167 -2.31 -20.36 5.43
CA ASP A 167 -1.62 -21.54 4.90
C ASP A 167 -1.66 -21.61 3.36
N THR A 168 -2.40 -20.70 2.71
CA THR A 168 -2.48 -20.60 1.24
C THR A 168 -1.65 -19.43 0.73
N VAL A 169 -1.05 -19.59 -0.46
CA VAL A 169 -0.33 -18.51 -1.14
C VAL A 169 -1.34 -17.62 -1.87
N LEU A 170 -1.40 -16.35 -1.49
CA LEU A 170 -2.21 -15.37 -2.18
C LEU A 170 -1.45 -14.76 -3.38
N ARG A 171 -2.21 -14.32 -4.39
CA ARG A 171 -1.63 -13.53 -5.49
C ARG A 171 -1.12 -12.19 -4.97
N THR A 172 -0.11 -11.63 -5.63
CA THR A 172 0.41 -10.30 -5.31
C THR A 172 -0.66 -9.22 -5.32
N SER A 173 -1.70 -9.35 -6.16
CA SER A 173 -2.86 -8.45 -6.20
C SER A 173 -3.79 -8.56 -4.99
N THR A 174 -3.77 -9.69 -4.26
CA THR A 174 -4.74 -9.98 -3.19
C THR A 174 -4.10 -9.87 -1.80
N ALA A 175 -2.79 -10.17 -1.69
CA ALA A 175 -2.10 -10.24 -0.40
C ALA A 175 -2.14 -8.91 0.37
N GLY A 176 -1.84 -7.79 -0.30
CA GLY A 176 -1.88 -6.45 0.30
C GLY A 176 -3.28 -6.06 0.80
N PRO A 177 -4.32 -6.12 -0.05
CA PRO A 177 -5.70 -5.87 0.36
C PRO A 177 -6.17 -6.75 1.53
N ALA A 178 -5.87 -8.05 1.52
CA ALA A 178 -6.23 -8.96 2.61
C ALA A 178 -5.53 -8.58 3.93
N ALA A 179 -4.24 -8.28 3.87
CA ALA A 179 -3.49 -7.83 5.05
C ALA A 179 -4.02 -6.50 5.60
N LEU A 180 -4.38 -5.57 4.71
CA LEU A 180 -4.95 -4.28 5.09
C LEU A 180 -6.30 -4.44 5.80
N ALA A 181 -7.16 -5.35 5.34
CA ALA A 181 -8.43 -5.66 5.99
C ALA A 181 -8.22 -6.18 7.42
N ILE A 182 -7.25 -7.09 7.63
CA ILE A 182 -6.88 -7.58 8.97
C ILE A 182 -6.40 -6.44 9.86
N LEU A 183 -5.50 -5.59 9.37
CA LEU A 183 -4.97 -4.47 10.14
C LEU A 183 -6.05 -3.43 10.48
N ASN A 184 -6.97 -3.14 9.56
CA ASN A 184 -8.08 -2.22 9.85
C ASN A 184 -8.95 -2.74 11.00
N ALA A 185 -9.26 -4.05 11.02
CA ALA A 185 -9.97 -4.67 12.11
C ALA A 185 -9.17 -4.62 13.43
N THR A 186 -7.87 -4.94 13.38
CA THR A 186 -6.98 -4.92 14.56
C THR A 186 -6.83 -3.51 15.16
N LEU A 187 -6.84 -2.48 14.31
CA LEU A 187 -6.73 -1.07 14.72
C LEU A 187 -8.08 -0.42 15.06
N GLY A 188 -9.18 -1.17 15.01
CA GLY A 188 -10.51 -0.63 15.28
C GLY A 188 -11.00 0.41 14.27
N ARG A 189 -10.51 0.32 13.03
CA ARG A 189 -10.94 1.21 11.93
C ARG A 189 -12.22 0.72 11.26
N TRP A 190 -12.58 -0.52 11.49
CA TRP A 190 -13.76 -1.21 10.96
C TRP A 190 -14.56 -1.86 12.09
#